data_858491a0ca8a4ecfab2b0f49ed4e0dc4
#
_entry.id   858491a0ca8a4ecfab2b0f49ed4e0dc4
#
_cell.length_a   1.000
_cell.length_b   1.000
_cell.length_c   1.000
_cell.angle_alpha   90.00
_cell.angle_beta   90.00
_cell.angle_gamma   90.00
#
_symmetry.space_group_name_H-M   'P 1'
#
loop_
_entity.id
_entity.type
_entity.pdbx_description
1 polymer ?
#
loop_
_entity_poly.entity_id
_entity_poly.type
_entity_poly.pdbx_seq_one_letter_code
_entity_poly.pdbx_strand_id
1 'polypeptide(L)'
;MSQFSRKSILLAHAALFGVALIYGSSFLIAKSAMQGAMPPRAFIQFRVTGAAILFWMLMPFSGNERFFSIPRSDQWRLAICAVFGVTTNMLFFFEGLKITTPVNASIMMVSGPIMVLVAGAILVKERITTPKLIGISLGALGAFWLIYSGAHFKIEGLFSNEVAKGNLFVLVNASSYAIYLVLVKPLMAKYNALFIIRWVFTFGVFFVLPFGGPQFGDIQWSLWDANIIGAVIFVVVGTTFLTYLGNIIALKTLHPATVGAYIYLQPLLASLLSLIYGGETWSIHMFIGGTAIFTGVYFVSFYGRKFKG
;
A
#
# COMPACT_ATOMS: atom_id res chain seq x y z
N MET A 1 27.57 -11.44 2.18
CA MET A 1 27.88 -10.00 2.04
C MET A 1 26.74 -9.36 1.25
N SER A 2 26.20 -8.21 1.66
CA SER A 2 25.06 -7.58 0.97
C SER A 2 25.48 -7.12 -0.41
N GLN A 3 24.80 -7.62 -1.44
CA GLN A 3 25.01 -7.25 -2.86
C GLN A 3 24.74 -5.75 -3.13
N PHE A 4 24.24 -5.01 -2.16
CA PHE A 4 23.82 -3.62 -2.27
C PHE A 4 24.63 -2.70 -1.35
N SER A 5 24.94 -1.51 -1.85
CA SER A 5 25.66 -0.49 -1.08
C SER A 5 24.82 0.00 0.11
N ARG A 6 25.50 0.48 1.16
CA ARG A 6 24.83 1.09 2.33
C ARG A 6 23.94 2.26 1.91
N LYS A 7 24.36 3.02 0.90
CA LYS A 7 23.59 4.14 0.32
C LYS A 7 22.27 3.67 -0.31
N SER A 8 22.29 2.57 -1.08
CA SER A 8 21.07 2.02 -1.71
C SER A 8 20.06 1.53 -0.67
N ILE A 9 20.55 0.95 0.42
CA ILE A 9 19.70 0.48 1.52
C ILE A 9 19.04 1.67 2.24
N LEU A 10 19.81 2.71 2.53
CA LEU A 10 19.29 3.92 3.17
C LEU A 10 18.23 4.63 2.31
N LEU A 11 18.49 4.75 1.01
CA LEU A 11 17.54 5.32 0.05
C LEU A 11 16.23 4.50 -0.01
N ALA A 12 16.32 3.17 0.07
CA ALA A 12 15.13 2.31 0.10
C ALA A 12 14.29 2.53 1.38
N HIS A 13 14.93 2.67 2.54
CA HIS A 13 14.23 3.00 3.80
C HIS A 13 13.64 4.42 3.77
N ALA A 14 14.36 5.41 3.22
CA ALA A 14 13.85 6.77 3.04
C ALA A 14 12.63 6.81 2.10
N ALA A 15 12.67 6.06 1.00
CA ALA A 15 11.53 5.92 0.09
C ALA A 15 10.31 5.33 0.80
N LEU A 16 10.48 4.28 1.61
CA LEU A 16 9.37 3.68 2.36
C LEU A 16 8.81 4.60 3.45
N PHE A 17 9.66 5.40 4.09
CA PHE A 17 9.21 6.42 5.03
C PHE A 17 8.34 7.47 4.33
N GLY A 18 8.78 7.96 3.15
CA GLY A 18 7.98 8.85 2.30
C GLY A 18 6.65 8.24 1.87
N VAL A 19 6.65 6.95 1.50
CA VAL A 19 5.43 6.20 1.18
C VAL A 19 4.48 6.15 2.38
N ALA A 20 4.99 5.84 3.57
CA ALA A 20 4.18 5.79 4.79
C ALA A 20 3.59 7.17 5.15
N LEU A 21 4.35 8.26 4.93
CA LEU A 21 3.89 9.62 5.13
C LEU A 21 2.73 9.99 4.17
N ILE A 22 2.87 9.67 2.88
CA ILE A 22 1.82 9.91 1.88
C ILE A 22 0.56 9.12 2.23
N TYR A 23 0.68 7.83 2.60
CA TYR A 23 -0.48 7.04 2.98
C TYR A 23 -1.10 7.50 4.30
N GLY A 24 -0.30 7.93 5.30
CA GLY A 24 -0.81 8.47 6.56
C GLY A 24 -1.68 9.71 6.36
N SER A 25 -1.35 10.55 5.35
CA SER A 25 -2.15 11.75 5.02
C SER A 25 -3.35 11.46 4.10
N SER A 26 -3.42 10.27 3.48
CA SER A 26 -4.30 10.02 2.34
C SER A 26 -5.75 9.69 2.69
N PHE A 27 -6.02 9.13 3.87
CA PHE A 27 -7.38 8.63 4.21
C PHE A 27 -8.46 9.72 4.15
N LEU A 28 -8.17 10.90 4.69
CA LEU A 28 -9.09 12.03 4.68
C LEU A 28 -9.24 12.62 3.27
N ILE A 29 -8.11 12.80 2.56
CA ILE A 29 -8.07 13.41 1.23
C ILE A 29 -8.76 12.50 0.19
N ALA A 30 -8.53 11.19 0.23
CA ALA A 30 -9.19 10.26 -0.69
C ALA A 30 -10.70 10.20 -0.47
N LYS A 31 -11.16 10.32 0.78
CA LYS A 31 -12.58 10.35 1.10
C LYS A 31 -13.25 11.62 0.57
N SER A 32 -12.62 12.78 0.68
CA SER A 32 -13.17 14.04 0.16
C SER A 32 -13.31 14.02 -1.38
N ALA A 33 -12.37 13.42 -2.10
CA ALA A 33 -12.43 13.29 -3.56
C ALA A 33 -13.62 12.45 -4.06
N MET A 34 -14.12 11.51 -3.23
CA MET A 34 -15.25 10.63 -3.59
C MET A 34 -16.62 11.18 -3.12
N GLN A 35 -16.66 12.21 -2.27
CA GLN A 35 -17.91 12.74 -1.70
C GLN A 35 -18.78 13.43 -2.77
N GLY A 36 -19.64 12.63 -3.42
CA GLY A 36 -20.66 13.12 -4.36
C GLY A 36 -20.18 13.41 -5.78
N ALA A 37 -18.89 13.67 -5.99
CA ALA A 37 -18.37 14.08 -7.30
C ALA A 37 -17.94 12.89 -8.18
N MET A 38 -17.49 11.78 -7.59
CA MET A 38 -16.98 10.64 -8.37
C MET A 38 -17.33 9.30 -7.72
N PRO A 39 -17.99 8.38 -8.46
CA PRO A 39 -18.24 7.03 -8.01
C PRO A 39 -16.93 6.28 -7.73
N PRO A 40 -16.87 5.41 -6.69
CA PRO A 40 -15.62 4.77 -6.26
C PRO A 40 -14.89 4.00 -7.36
N ARG A 41 -15.61 3.26 -8.21
CA ARG A 41 -14.99 2.45 -9.28
C ARG A 41 -14.48 3.32 -10.43
N ALA A 42 -15.20 4.40 -10.80
CA ALA A 42 -14.70 5.40 -11.74
C ALA A 42 -13.43 6.06 -11.20
N PHE A 43 -13.40 6.39 -9.90
CA PHE A 43 -12.25 6.95 -9.23
C PHE A 43 -11.02 6.00 -9.29
N ILE A 44 -11.24 4.69 -9.07
CA ILE A 44 -10.18 3.68 -9.20
C ILE A 44 -9.64 3.64 -10.63
N GLN A 45 -10.53 3.61 -11.63
CA GLN A 45 -10.12 3.62 -13.04
C GLN A 45 -9.31 4.88 -13.36
N PHE A 46 -9.78 6.04 -12.89
CA PHE A 46 -9.12 7.33 -13.14
C PHE A 46 -7.70 7.34 -12.55
N ARG A 47 -7.54 6.92 -11.30
CA ARG A 47 -6.23 6.88 -10.63
C ARG A 47 -5.27 5.86 -11.25
N VAL A 48 -5.76 4.69 -11.67
CA VAL A 48 -4.93 3.64 -12.29
C VAL A 48 -4.47 4.09 -13.67
N THR A 49 -5.36 4.68 -14.46
CA THR A 49 -5.03 5.21 -15.79
C THR A 49 -4.05 6.38 -15.68
N GLY A 50 -4.30 7.34 -14.79
CA GLY A 50 -3.40 8.47 -14.55
C GLY A 50 -2.01 8.02 -14.12
N ALA A 51 -1.91 7.07 -13.19
CA ALA A 51 -0.61 6.52 -12.78
C ALA A 51 0.07 5.73 -13.90
N ALA A 52 -0.67 4.98 -14.71
CA ALA A 52 -0.11 4.28 -15.88
C ALA A 52 0.51 5.27 -16.87
N ILE A 53 -0.18 6.38 -17.17
CA ILE A 53 0.36 7.44 -18.03
C ILE A 53 1.66 7.99 -17.45
N LEU A 54 1.71 8.31 -16.15
CA LEU A 54 2.92 8.81 -15.48
C LEU A 54 4.07 7.79 -15.53
N PHE A 55 3.80 6.48 -15.36
CA PHE A 55 4.81 5.44 -15.51
C PHE A 55 5.30 5.29 -16.95
N TRP A 56 4.43 5.51 -17.94
CA TRP A 56 4.85 5.52 -19.35
C TRP A 56 5.70 6.73 -19.69
N MET A 57 5.45 7.90 -19.09
CA MET A 57 6.31 9.10 -19.24
C MET A 57 7.74 8.84 -18.70
N LEU A 58 7.91 7.93 -17.73
CA LEU A 58 9.23 7.50 -17.26
C LEU A 58 9.89 6.41 -18.12
N MET A 59 9.30 6.05 -19.25
CA MET A 59 9.84 5.02 -20.17
C MET A 59 11.31 5.23 -20.53
N PRO A 60 11.82 6.46 -20.79
CA PRO A 60 13.23 6.68 -21.15
C PRO A 60 14.21 6.20 -20.07
N PHE A 61 13.76 6.13 -18.81
CA PHE A 61 14.55 5.69 -17.65
C PHE A 61 14.35 4.21 -17.28
N SER A 62 13.53 3.47 -18.05
CA SER A 62 13.12 2.10 -17.69
C SER A 62 14.02 0.99 -18.27
N GLY A 63 15.18 1.35 -18.85
CA GLY A 63 16.04 0.38 -19.52
C GLY A 63 15.56 0.02 -20.93
N ASN A 64 16.23 -0.95 -21.55
CA ASN A 64 15.97 -1.38 -22.92
C ASN A 64 15.05 -2.61 -23.02
N GLU A 65 14.46 -3.06 -21.91
CA GLU A 65 13.61 -4.24 -21.90
C GLU A 65 12.32 -3.99 -22.70
N ARG A 66 12.01 -4.94 -23.60
CA ARG A 66 10.79 -4.96 -24.39
C ARG A 66 9.86 -6.07 -23.89
N PHE A 67 8.58 -5.79 -23.76
CA PHE A 67 7.60 -6.73 -23.23
C PHE A 67 7.57 -8.07 -23.96
N PHE A 68 7.60 -8.04 -25.29
CA PHE A 68 7.54 -9.26 -26.11
C PHE A 68 8.86 -10.03 -26.17
N SER A 69 9.96 -9.46 -25.65
CA SER A 69 11.26 -10.14 -25.60
C SER A 69 11.51 -10.89 -24.29
N ILE A 70 10.65 -10.68 -23.26
CA ILE A 70 10.76 -11.43 -22.01
C ILE A 70 9.99 -12.76 -22.07
N PRO A 71 10.38 -13.79 -21.28
CA PRO A 71 9.70 -15.07 -21.24
C PRO A 71 8.20 -14.95 -20.96
N ARG A 72 7.39 -15.78 -21.59
CA ARG A 72 5.92 -15.79 -21.36
C ARG A 72 5.55 -15.99 -19.89
N SER A 73 6.31 -16.79 -19.14
CA SER A 73 6.13 -16.97 -17.70
C SER A 73 6.24 -15.66 -16.92
N ASP A 74 7.16 -14.78 -17.30
CA ASP A 74 7.35 -13.48 -16.66
C ASP A 74 6.27 -12.47 -17.12
N GLN A 75 5.79 -12.56 -18.37
CA GLN A 75 4.62 -11.78 -18.84
C GLN A 75 3.36 -12.12 -18.03
N TRP A 76 3.06 -13.42 -17.86
CA TRP A 76 1.94 -13.86 -17.03
C TRP A 76 2.09 -13.43 -15.56
N ARG A 77 3.31 -13.48 -15.02
CA ARG A 77 3.59 -13.02 -13.66
C ARG A 77 3.33 -11.52 -13.51
N LEU A 78 3.65 -10.68 -14.51
CA LEU A 78 3.30 -9.26 -14.52
C LEU A 78 1.79 -9.06 -14.53
N ALA A 79 1.03 -9.81 -15.34
CA ALA A 79 -0.42 -9.75 -15.36
C ALA A 79 -1.03 -10.18 -14.01
N ILE A 80 -0.54 -11.26 -13.40
CA ILE A 80 -0.97 -11.70 -12.07
C ILE A 80 -0.62 -10.63 -11.01
N CYS A 81 0.54 -10.00 -11.10
CA CYS A 81 0.90 -8.88 -10.24
C CYS A 81 -0.09 -7.70 -10.40
N ALA A 82 -0.60 -7.44 -11.59
CA ALA A 82 -1.62 -6.41 -11.81
C ALA A 82 -2.98 -6.79 -11.20
N VAL A 83 -3.38 -8.06 -11.29
CA VAL A 83 -4.61 -8.54 -10.62
C VAL A 83 -4.51 -8.30 -9.13
N PHE A 84 -3.45 -8.74 -8.48
CA PHE A 84 -3.33 -8.65 -7.03
C PHE A 84 -2.89 -7.26 -6.54
N GLY A 85 -1.94 -6.61 -7.21
CA GLY A 85 -1.35 -5.35 -6.77
C GLY A 85 -2.16 -4.11 -7.15
N VAL A 86 -3.03 -4.19 -8.16
CA VAL A 86 -3.81 -3.06 -8.66
C VAL A 86 -5.29 -3.37 -8.58
N THR A 87 -5.78 -4.34 -9.35
CA THR A 87 -7.22 -4.56 -9.53
C THR A 87 -7.90 -4.99 -8.24
N THR A 88 -7.60 -6.17 -7.72
CA THR A 88 -8.20 -6.68 -6.48
C THR A 88 -7.88 -5.77 -5.30
N ASN A 89 -6.62 -5.33 -5.20
CA ASN A 89 -6.19 -4.44 -4.13
C ASN A 89 -7.05 -3.18 -4.07
N MET A 90 -7.18 -2.45 -5.15
CA MET A 90 -7.88 -1.16 -5.13
C MET A 90 -9.40 -1.32 -5.07
N LEU A 91 -9.98 -2.25 -5.84
CA LEU A 91 -11.43 -2.48 -5.83
C LEU A 91 -11.92 -2.85 -4.43
N PHE A 92 -11.28 -3.81 -3.78
CA PHE A 92 -11.68 -4.25 -2.44
C PHE A 92 -11.41 -3.20 -1.36
N PHE A 93 -10.36 -2.39 -1.50
CA PHE A 93 -10.13 -1.29 -0.56
C PHE A 93 -11.25 -0.26 -0.59
N PHE A 94 -11.59 0.25 -1.77
CA PHE A 94 -12.59 1.34 -1.87
C PHE A 94 -14.01 0.86 -1.66
N GLU A 95 -14.37 -0.34 -2.14
CA GLU A 95 -15.67 -0.94 -1.82
C GLU A 95 -15.79 -1.24 -0.32
N GLY A 96 -14.71 -1.69 0.31
CA GLY A 96 -14.64 -1.87 1.76
C GLY A 96 -14.79 -0.55 2.50
N LEU A 97 -14.03 0.48 2.14
CA LEU A 97 -14.06 1.79 2.79
C LEU A 97 -15.41 2.49 2.64
N LYS A 98 -16.18 2.18 1.60
CA LYS A 98 -17.54 2.70 1.40
C LYS A 98 -18.51 2.24 2.49
N ILE A 99 -18.35 1.01 2.98
CA ILE A 99 -19.28 0.36 3.93
C ILE A 99 -18.70 0.21 5.34
N THR A 100 -17.38 0.32 5.51
CA THR A 100 -16.75 0.38 6.84
C THR A 100 -16.29 1.79 7.21
N THR A 101 -15.83 1.97 8.45
CA THR A 101 -15.24 3.23 8.90
C THR A 101 -13.75 3.30 8.57
N PRO A 102 -13.15 4.52 8.42
CA PRO A 102 -11.71 4.66 8.27
C PRO A 102 -10.91 4.01 9.41
N VAL A 103 -11.43 4.06 10.64
CA VAL A 103 -10.80 3.43 11.81
C VAL A 103 -10.78 1.91 11.66
N ASN A 104 -11.90 1.30 11.32
CA ASN A 104 -11.97 -0.15 11.10
C ASN A 104 -11.09 -0.59 9.92
N ALA A 105 -11.10 0.18 8.82
CA ALA A 105 -10.20 -0.07 7.70
C ALA A 105 -8.73 -0.04 8.13
N SER A 106 -8.32 0.93 8.96
CA SER A 106 -6.96 1.03 9.49
C SER A 106 -6.59 -0.20 10.34
N ILE A 107 -7.52 -0.70 11.18
CA ILE A 107 -7.32 -1.91 11.97
C ILE A 107 -7.09 -3.13 11.04
N MET A 108 -7.93 -3.28 10.01
CA MET A 108 -7.78 -4.37 9.06
C MET A 108 -6.44 -4.27 8.31
N MET A 109 -5.97 -3.07 7.97
CA MET A 109 -4.67 -2.84 7.32
C MET A 109 -3.48 -3.25 8.21
N VAL A 110 -3.61 -3.26 9.54
CA VAL A 110 -2.59 -3.79 10.46
C VAL A 110 -2.28 -5.27 10.19
N SER A 111 -3.20 -6.03 9.61
CA SER A 111 -2.96 -7.41 9.17
C SER A 111 -2.00 -7.51 7.97
N GLY A 112 -1.80 -6.44 7.19
CA GLY A 112 -1.03 -6.45 5.95
C GLY A 112 0.36 -7.07 6.07
N PRO A 113 1.23 -6.62 7.00
CA PRO A 113 2.56 -7.21 7.19
C PRO A 113 2.52 -8.69 7.60
N ILE A 114 1.49 -9.10 8.35
CA ILE A 114 1.26 -10.51 8.71
C ILE A 114 0.95 -11.30 7.43
N MET A 115 0.07 -10.76 6.57
CA MET A 115 -0.25 -11.39 5.28
C MET A 115 0.96 -11.47 4.36
N VAL A 116 1.88 -10.49 4.36
CA VAL A 116 3.14 -10.56 3.61
C VAL A 116 4.02 -11.70 4.11
N LEU A 117 4.11 -11.91 5.42
CA LEU A 117 4.87 -13.00 6.00
C LEU A 117 4.29 -14.37 5.61
N VAL A 118 2.97 -14.52 5.72
CA VAL A 118 2.24 -15.73 5.34
C VAL A 118 2.37 -16.00 3.83
N ALA A 119 2.13 -14.99 2.98
CA ALA A 119 2.28 -15.11 1.54
C ALA A 119 3.72 -15.49 1.15
N GLY A 120 4.74 -14.92 1.80
CA GLY A 120 6.15 -15.28 1.58
C GLY A 120 6.43 -16.74 1.92
N ALA A 121 5.89 -17.22 3.04
CA ALA A 121 6.06 -18.61 3.45
C ALA A 121 5.39 -19.60 2.48
N ILE A 122 4.16 -19.28 2.01
CA ILE A 122 3.39 -20.17 1.14
C ILE A 122 3.89 -20.13 -0.32
N LEU A 123 4.07 -18.92 -0.89
CA LEU A 123 4.29 -18.75 -2.33
C LEU A 123 5.75 -18.95 -2.74
N VAL A 124 6.70 -18.54 -1.90
CA VAL A 124 8.14 -18.62 -2.20
C VAL A 124 8.91 -19.44 -1.18
N LYS A 125 8.21 -20.15 -0.28
CA LYS A 125 8.77 -21.01 0.77
C LYS A 125 9.80 -20.28 1.64
N GLU A 126 9.56 -18.99 1.89
CA GLU A 126 10.42 -18.17 2.75
C GLU A 126 10.28 -18.61 4.21
N ARG A 127 11.41 -18.85 4.88
CA ARG A 127 11.40 -19.23 6.29
C ARG A 127 10.96 -18.05 7.17
N ILE A 128 9.97 -18.30 8.03
CA ILE A 128 9.58 -17.35 9.06
C ILE A 128 10.62 -17.42 10.18
N THR A 129 11.41 -16.37 10.33
CA THR A 129 12.41 -16.30 11.39
C THR A 129 11.83 -15.61 12.63
N THR A 130 12.29 -16.00 13.82
CA THR A 130 11.86 -15.42 15.11
C THR A 130 11.95 -13.89 15.13
N PRO A 131 13.04 -13.24 14.65
CA PRO A 131 13.09 -11.78 14.61
C PRO A 131 12.00 -11.14 13.72
N LYS A 132 11.65 -11.78 12.60
CA LYS A 132 10.55 -11.27 11.75
C LYS A 132 9.21 -11.37 12.48
N LEU A 133 8.97 -12.50 13.16
CA LEU A 133 7.74 -12.70 13.91
C LEU A 133 7.62 -11.70 15.06
N ILE A 134 8.67 -11.54 15.87
CA ILE A 134 8.71 -10.55 16.97
C ILE A 134 8.48 -9.14 16.43
N GLY A 135 9.19 -8.75 15.37
CA GLY A 135 9.09 -7.42 14.81
C GLY A 135 7.70 -7.10 14.24
N ILE A 136 7.08 -8.06 13.54
CA ILE A 136 5.71 -7.91 13.03
C ILE A 136 4.70 -7.84 14.17
N SER A 137 4.85 -8.67 15.21
CA SER A 137 3.97 -8.64 16.38
C SER A 137 4.08 -7.31 17.15
N LEU A 138 5.29 -6.79 17.38
CA LEU A 138 5.51 -5.50 18.03
C LEU A 138 4.92 -4.35 17.21
N GLY A 139 5.16 -4.35 15.90
CA GLY A 139 4.58 -3.33 15.00
C GLY A 139 3.06 -3.36 14.98
N ALA A 140 2.47 -4.55 14.91
CA ALA A 140 1.01 -4.74 14.95
C ALA A 140 0.40 -4.26 16.28
N LEU A 141 1.00 -4.63 17.41
CA LEU A 141 0.54 -4.20 18.74
C LEU A 141 0.65 -2.67 18.89
N GLY A 142 1.76 -2.07 18.44
CA GLY A 142 1.94 -0.62 18.49
C GLY A 142 0.94 0.14 17.61
N ALA A 143 0.70 -0.33 16.39
CA ALA A 143 -0.27 0.26 15.47
C ALA A 143 -1.71 0.11 16.03
N PHE A 144 -2.06 -1.09 16.52
CA PHE A 144 -3.36 -1.33 17.15
C PHE A 144 -3.56 -0.45 18.39
N TRP A 145 -2.53 -0.31 19.24
CA TRP A 145 -2.56 0.56 20.41
C TRP A 145 -2.87 2.01 20.06
N LEU A 146 -2.21 2.55 19.01
CA LEU A 146 -2.49 3.91 18.55
C LEU A 146 -3.93 4.08 18.06
N ILE A 147 -4.43 3.12 17.28
CA ILE A 147 -5.79 3.18 16.75
C ILE A 147 -6.80 3.05 17.88
N TYR A 148 -6.56 2.15 18.85
CA TYR A 148 -7.42 1.92 20.00
C TYR A 148 -7.47 3.11 20.95
N SER A 149 -6.35 3.77 21.20
CA SER A 149 -6.26 4.94 22.08
C SER A 149 -6.76 6.24 21.43
N GLY A 150 -7.05 6.25 20.13
CA GLY A 150 -7.62 7.38 19.42
C GLY A 150 -9.06 7.66 19.84
N ALA A 151 -9.46 8.96 19.84
CA ALA A 151 -10.76 9.44 20.34
C ALA A 151 -11.99 8.86 19.62
N HIS A 152 -11.82 8.21 18.47
CA HIS A 152 -12.92 7.72 17.64
C HIS A 152 -13.05 6.18 17.59
N PHE A 153 -12.29 5.45 18.42
CA PHE A 153 -12.39 4.01 18.46
C PHE A 153 -13.66 3.57 19.22
N LYS A 154 -14.55 2.87 18.51
CA LYS A 154 -15.72 2.20 19.11
C LYS A 154 -15.74 0.74 18.65
N ILE A 155 -15.75 -0.18 19.61
CA ILE A 155 -15.89 -1.63 19.32
C ILE A 155 -17.30 -1.95 18.82
N GLU A 156 -18.29 -1.17 19.27
CA GLU A 156 -19.68 -1.30 18.85
C GLU A 156 -19.80 -1.12 17.33
N GLY A 157 -20.32 -2.12 16.65
CA GLY A 157 -20.48 -2.10 15.20
C GLY A 157 -19.36 -2.75 14.40
N LEU A 158 -18.24 -3.13 15.01
CA LEU A 158 -17.14 -3.84 14.28
C LEU A 158 -17.62 -5.15 13.64
N PHE A 159 -18.60 -5.78 14.24
CA PHE A 159 -19.18 -7.07 13.86
C PHE A 159 -20.63 -6.98 13.34
N SER A 160 -21.18 -5.78 13.11
CA SER A 160 -22.45 -5.68 12.41
C SER A 160 -22.29 -6.22 10.99
N ASN A 161 -23.32 -6.91 10.44
CA ASN A 161 -23.22 -7.65 9.17
C ASN A 161 -22.64 -6.79 8.01
N GLU A 162 -23.05 -5.55 7.86
CA GLU A 162 -22.58 -4.67 6.80
C GLU A 162 -21.12 -4.21 7.07
N VAL A 163 -20.80 -3.77 8.29
CA VAL A 163 -19.44 -3.33 8.65
C VAL A 163 -18.45 -4.50 8.57
N ALA A 164 -18.86 -5.70 9.03
CA ALA A 164 -18.04 -6.90 8.93
C ALA A 164 -17.71 -7.24 7.45
N LYS A 165 -18.67 -7.08 6.53
CA LYS A 165 -18.42 -7.22 5.10
C LYS A 165 -17.40 -6.22 4.57
N GLY A 166 -17.48 -4.93 4.99
CA GLY A 166 -16.51 -3.93 4.63
C GLY A 166 -15.12 -4.24 5.18
N ASN A 167 -15.04 -4.70 6.43
CA ASN A 167 -13.80 -5.14 7.05
C ASN A 167 -13.18 -6.32 6.32
N LEU A 168 -13.99 -7.31 5.90
CA LEU A 168 -13.53 -8.43 5.08
C LEU A 168 -12.97 -7.97 3.73
N PHE A 169 -13.59 -6.99 3.08
CA PHE A 169 -13.08 -6.44 1.84
C PHE A 169 -11.70 -5.78 2.05
N VAL A 170 -11.51 -5.01 3.11
CA VAL A 170 -10.19 -4.43 3.44
C VAL A 170 -9.16 -5.52 3.77
N LEU A 171 -9.57 -6.63 4.40
CA LEU A 171 -8.69 -7.76 4.65
C LEU A 171 -8.28 -8.46 3.33
N VAL A 172 -9.20 -8.62 2.38
CA VAL A 172 -8.90 -9.12 1.03
C VAL A 172 -7.94 -8.17 0.30
N ASN A 173 -8.13 -6.85 0.42
CA ASN A 173 -7.19 -5.85 -0.08
C ASN A 173 -5.79 -6.06 0.48
N ALA A 174 -5.64 -6.14 1.81
CA ALA A 174 -4.34 -6.33 2.48
C ALA A 174 -3.66 -7.64 2.05
N SER A 175 -4.42 -8.73 1.95
CA SER A 175 -3.95 -10.04 1.49
C SER A 175 -3.50 -9.99 0.02
N SER A 176 -4.27 -9.33 -0.83
CA SER A 176 -3.98 -9.13 -2.25
C SER A 176 -2.66 -8.37 -2.44
N TYR A 177 -2.48 -7.27 -1.71
CA TYR A 177 -1.25 -6.50 -1.75
C TYR A 177 -0.03 -7.31 -1.26
N ALA A 178 -0.22 -8.11 -0.23
CA ALA A 178 0.81 -9.02 0.28
C ALA A 178 1.26 -10.03 -0.78
N ILE A 179 0.32 -10.66 -1.48
CA ILE A 179 0.60 -11.56 -2.61
C ILE A 179 1.39 -10.83 -3.70
N TYR A 180 0.97 -9.62 -4.07
CA TYR A 180 1.69 -8.80 -5.06
C TYR A 180 3.14 -8.55 -4.64
N LEU A 181 3.40 -8.11 -3.41
CA LEU A 181 4.75 -7.81 -2.93
C LEU A 181 5.68 -9.03 -3.02
N VAL A 182 5.16 -10.23 -2.78
CA VAL A 182 5.91 -11.48 -2.88
C VAL A 182 6.12 -11.88 -4.33
N LEU A 183 5.08 -11.84 -5.17
CA LEU A 183 5.14 -12.27 -6.58
C LEU A 183 5.99 -11.34 -7.45
N VAL A 184 6.02 -10.04 -7.15
CA VAL A 184 6.80 -9.08 -7.93
C VAL A 184 8.30 -9.14 -7.61
N LYS A 185 8.67 -9.61 -6.42
CA LYS A 185 10.07 -9.65 -5.96
C LYS A 185 11.02 -10.40 -6.90
N PRO A 186 10.72 -11.62 -7.43
CA PRO A 186 11.58 -12.29 -8.39
C PRO A 186 11.78 -11.52 -9.70
N LEU A 187 10.78 -10.76 -10.15
CA LEU A 187 10.92 -9.91 -11.34
C LEU A 187 11.90 -8.76 -11.09
N MET A 188 11.98 -8.22 -9.85
CA MET A 188 12.95 -7.19 -9.48
C MET A 188 14.41 -7.61 -9.61
N ALA A 189 14.69 -8.92 -9.55
CA ALA A 189 16.03 -9.46 -9.75
C ALA A 189 16.43 -9.55 -11.22
N LYS A 190 15.43 -9.54 -12.14
CA LYS A 190 15.63 -9.75 -13.58
C LYS A 190 15.50 -8.46 -14.40
N TYR A 191 14.59 -7.56 -14.02
CA TYR A 191 14.17 -6.43 -14.84
C TYR A 191 14.26 -5.11 -14.08
N ASN A 192 14.29 -4.01 -14.86
CA ASN A 192 14.21 -2.67 -14.29
C ASN A 192 12.88 -2.46 -13.56
N ALA A 193 12.94 -1.79 -12.40
CA ALA A 193 11.77 -1.52 -11.57
C ALA A 193 10.69 -0.71 -12.32
N LEU A 194 11.10 0.27 -13.12
CA LEU A 194 10.18 1.09 -13.93
C LEU A 194 9.52 0.28 -15.05
N PHE A 195 10.25 -0.67 -15.65
CA PHE A 195 9.67 -1.60 -16.63
C PHE A 195 8.56 -2.43 -16.00
N ILE A 196 8.80 -3.00 -14.81
CA ILE A 196 7.83 -3.84 -14.12
C ILE A 196 6.58 -3.05 -13.76
N ILE A 197 6.73 -1.92 -13.08
CA ILE A 197 5.58 -1.16 -12.59
C ILE A 197 4.74 -0.60 -13.75
N ARG A 198 5.37 -0.16 -14.82
CA ARG A 198 4.70 0.29 -16.04
C ARG A 198 3.76 -0.78 -16.58
N TRP A 199 4.23 -2.02 -16.73
CA TRP A 199 3.40 -3.11 -17.24
C TRP A 199 2.34 -3.60 -16.25
N VAL A 200 2.66 -3.62 -14.96
CA VAL A 200 1.67 -3.91 -13.90
C VAL A 200 0.50 -2.91 -13.96
N PHE A 201 0.79 -1.63 -14.12
CA PHE A 201 -0.26 -0.63 -14.24
C PHE A 201 -0.97 -0.66 -15.61
N THR A 202 -0.27 -0.99 -16.70
CA THR A 202 -0.90 -1.19 -18.00
C THR A 202 -1.95 -2.31 -17.95
N PHE A 203 -1.59 -3.48 -17.44
CA PHE A 203 -2.56 -4.55 -17.22
C PHE A 203 -3.65 -4.13 -16.22
N GLY A 204 -3.30 -3.38 -15.17
CA GLY A 204 -4.24 -2.85 -14.21
C GLY A 204 -5.32 -1.99 -14.86
N VAL A 205 -4.99 -1.11 -15.81
CA VAL A 205 -5.96 -0.31 -16.58
C VAL A 205 -6.99 -1.22 -17.26
N PHE A 206 -6.53 -2.26 -17.97
CA PHE A 206 -7.43 -3.18 -18.67
C PHE A 206 -8.28 -4.01 -17.70
N PHE A 207 -7.74 -4.46 -16.58
CA PHE A 207 -8.46 -5.30 -15.62
C PHE A 207 -9.44 -4.52 -14.75
N VAL A 208 -9.20 -3.23 -14.51
CA VAL A 208 -10.13 -2.35 -13.78
C VAL A 208 -11.24 -1.81 -14.71
N LEU A 209 -10.98 -1.70 -16.02
CA LEU A 209 -11.91 -1.10 -16.99
C LEU A 209 -13.34 -1.70 -16.95
N PRO A 210 -13.56 -3.02 -16.84
CA PRO A 210 -14.91 -3.58 -16.76
C PRO A 210 -15.71 -3.13 -15.53
N PHE A 211 -15.02 -2.71 -14.47
CA PHE A 211 -15.64 -2.26 -13.21
C PHE A 211 -15.81 -0.74 -13.17
N GLY A 212 -14.78 -0.01 -13.60
CA GLY A 212 -14.73 1.45 -13.53
C GLY A 212 -15.35 2.13 -14.73
N GLY A 213 -15.19 1.56 -15.94
CA GLY A 213 -15.69 2.13 -17.18
C GLY A 213 -17.19 2.44 -17.17
N PRO A 214 -18.06 1.50 -16.74
CA PRO A 214 -19.50 1.77 -16.68
C PRO A 214 -19.91 2.95 -15.79
N GLN A 215 -19.11 3.29 -14.77
CA GLN A 215 -19.39 4.38 -13.85
C GLN A 215 -18.84 5.75 -14.31
N PHE A 216 -18.18 5.84 -15.45
CA PHE A 216 -17.69 7.14 -15.96
C PHE A 216 -18.81 8.12 -16.28
N GLY A 217 -19.97 7.62 -16.74
CA GLY A 217 -21.17 8.43 -17.00
C GLY A 217 -21.78 9.05 -15.74
N ASP A 218 -21.50 8.47 -14.56
CA ASP A 218 -22.05 8.93 -13.28
C ASP A 218 -21.17 10.01 -12.63
N ILE A 219 -20.05 10.38 -13.25
CA ILE A 219 -19.14 11.42 -12.72
C ILE A 219 -19.84 12.79 -12.86
N GLN A 220 -19.99 13.48 -11.73
CA GLN A 220 -20.57 14.80 -11.68
C GLN A 220 -19.49 15.88 -11.87
N TRP A 221 -19.10 16.10 -13.12
CA TRP A 221 -18.06 17.07 -13.50
C TRP A 221 -18.33 18.50 -13.04
N SER A 222 -19.62 18.87 -12.90
CA SER A 222 -20.05 20.19 -12.41
C SER A 222 -19.67 20.47 -10.95
N LEU A 223 -19.41 19.42 -10.15
CA LEU A 223 -19.00 19.54 -8.76
C LEU A 223 -17.47 19.64 -8.59
N TRP A 224 -16.71 19.56 -9.68
CA TRP A 224 -15.25 19.60 -9.61
C TRP A 224 -14.74 21.01 -9.33
N ASP A 225 -14.51 21.30 -8.08
CA ASP A 225 -13.82 22.50 -7.60
C ASP A 225 -12.30 22.26 -7.46
N ALA A 226 -11.57 23.29 -7.06
CA ALA A 226 -10.12 23.22 -6.85
C ALA A 226 -9.72 22.19 -5.78
N ASN A 227 -10.58 21.96 -4.76
CA ASN A 227 -10.29 21.00 -3.70
C ASN A 227 -10.41 19.56 -4.20
N ILE A 228 -11.47 19.25 -4.95
CA ILE A 228 -11.68 17.92 -5.56
C ILE A 228 -10.58 17.64 -6.58
N ILE A 229 -10.24 18.60 -7.43
CA ILE A 229 -9.15 18.46 -8.41
C ILE A 229 -7.83 18.21 -7.68
N GLY A 230 -7.52 18.99 -6.64
CA GLY A 230 -6.33 18.81 -5.80
C GLY A 230 -6.28 17.44 -5.13
N ALA A 231 -7.41 16.97 -4.59
CA ALA A 231 -7.52 15.65 -3.99
C ALA A 231 -7.31 14.51 -5.02
N VAL A 232 -7.88 14.63 -6.21
CA VAL A 232 -7.68 13.67 -7.32
C VAL A 232 -6.21 13.64 -7.74
N ILE A 233 -5.58 14.80 -7.95
CA ILE A 233 -4.16 14.90 -8.30
C ILE A 233 -3.32 14.26 -7.19
N PHE A 234 -3.57 14.58 -5.92
CA PHE A 234 -2.86 13.98 -4.79
C PHE A 234 -3.00 12.45 -4.77
N VAL A 235 -4.18 11.93 -5.07
CA VAL A 235 -4.40 10.48 -5.10
C VAL A 235 -3.70 9.83 -6.29
N VAL A 236 -3.76 10.42 -7.47
CA VAL A 236 -3.09 9.88 -8.66
C VAL A 236 -1.57 9.95 -8.50
N VAL A 237 -1.04 11.11 -8.20
CA VAL A 237 0.41 11.35 -8.13
C VAL A 237 1.00 10.84 -6.82
N GLY A 238 0.43 11.24 -5.69
CA GLY A 238 0.92 10.89 -4.36
C GLY A 238 0.67 9.42 -4.04
N THR A 239 -0.60 9.08 -3.78
CA THR A 239 -0.94 7.76 -3.22
C THR A 239 -0.89 6.61 -4.24
N THR A 240 -0.77 6.89 -5.53
CA THR A 240 -0.66 5.84 -6.55
C THR A 240 0.72 5.85 -7.19
N PHE A 241 1.07 6.89 -7.94
CA PHE A 241 2.33 6.91 -8.68
C PHE A 241 3.55 6.89 -7.75
N LEU A 242 3.70 7.84 -6.82
CA LEU A 242 4.88 7.95 -5.95
C LEU A 242 4.99 6.79 -4.95
N THR A 243 3.87 6.33 -4.39
CA THR A 243 3.91 5.23 -3.41
C THR A 243 4.25 3.90 -4.07
N TYR A 244 3.69 3.58 -5.23
CA TYR A 244 4.07 2.36 -5.95
C TYR A 244 5.50 2.44 -6.47
N LEU A 245 5.94 3.60 -6.95
CA LEU A 245 7.33 3.83 -7.34
C LEU A 245 8.28 3.64 -6.15
N GLY A 246 7.98 4.24 -5.01
CA GLY A 246 8.76 4.08 -3.78
C GLY A 246 8.84 2.65 -3.29
N ASN A 247 7.70 1.94 -3.29
CA ASN A 247 7.64 0.53 -2.90
C ASN A 247 8.45 -0.37 -3.84
N ILE A 248 8.34 -0.17 -5.16
CA ILE A 248 9.04 -1.00 -6.14
C ILE A 248 10.55 -0.75 -6.10
N ILE A 249 10.99 0.50 -5.89
CA ILE A 249 12.40 0.85 -5.69
C ILE A 249 12.94 0.20 -4.41
N ALA A 250 12.17 0.24 -3.33
CA ALA A 250 12.56 -0.37 -2.07
C ALA A 250 12.64 -1.90 -2.18
N LEU A 251 11.69 -2.53 -2.86
CA LEU A 251 11.69 -3.97 -3.11
C LEU A 251 12.90 -4.46 -3.90
N LYS A 252 13.56 -3.61 -4.66
CA LYS A 252 14.81 -3.97 -5.35
C LYS A 252 15.89 -4.39 -4.34
N THR A 253 15.97 -3.71 -3.20
CA THR A 253 17.00 -3.91 -2.16
C THR A 253 16.48 -4.60 -0.90
N LEU A 254 15.20 -4.39 -0.54
CA LEU A 254 14.62 -4.87 0.70
C LEU A 254 13.74 -6.12 0.47
N HIS A 255 13.47 -6.84 1.55
CA HIS A 255 12.53 -7.96 1.54
C HIS A 255 11.07 -7.48 1.56
N PRO A 256 10.10 -8.23 0.97
CA PRO A 256 8.69 -7.90 1.03
C PRO A 256 8.19 -7.69 2.47
N ALA A 257 8.61 -8.52 3.42
CA ALA A 257 8.26 -8.36 4.84
C ALA A 257 8.71 -7.00 5.42
N THR A 258 9.89 -6.50 5.02
CA THR A 258 10.36 -5.16 5.43
C THR A 258 9.50 -4.07 4.81
N VAL A 259 9.18 -4.17 3.52
CA VAL A 259 8.31 -3.20 2.83
C VAL A 259 6.92 -3.19 3.49
N GLY A 260 6.35 -4.37 3.75
CA GLY A 260 5.08 -4.51 4.45
C GLY A 260 5.09 -3.90 5.85
N ALA A 261 6.16 -4.09 6.63
CA ALA A 261 6.26 -3.56 8.00
C ALA A 261 6.15 -2.03 8.09
N TYR A 262 6.50 -1.30 7.03
CA TYR A 262 6.33 0.16 6.97
C TYR A 262 4.86 0.61 6.97
N ILE A 263 3.90 -0.29 6.71
CA ILE A 263 2.47 -0.01 6.83
C ILE A 263 2.12 0.38 8.28
N TYR A 264 2.82 -0.19 9.26
CA TYR A 264 2.61 0.16 10.67
C TYR A 264 2.96 1.61 11.03
N LEU A 265 3.78 2.29 10.23
CA LEU A 265 4.07 3.70 10.43
C LEU A 265 2.91 4.62 10.03
N GLN A 266 1.98 4.15 9.21
CA GLN A 266 0.87 4.99 8.71
C GLN A 266 0.00 5.56 9.83
N PRO A 267 -0.50 4.78 10.82
CA PRO A 267 -1.27 5.33 11.92
C PRO A 267 -0.47 6.35 12.75
N LEU A 268 0.81 6.07 13.01
CA LEU A 268 1.68 6.98 13.75
C LEU A 268 1.86 8.31 13.01
N LEU A 269 2.15 8.26 11.71
CA LEU A 269 2.32 9.46 10.90
C LEU A 269 1.01 10.22 10.71
N ALA A 270 -0.12 9.52 10.62
CA ALA A 270 -1.44 10.14 10.60
C ALA A 270 -1.71 10.92 11.90
N SER A 271 -1.45 10.32 13.06
CA SER A 271 -1.57 10.99 14.36
C SER A 271 -0.63 12.18 14.51
N LEU A 272 0.63 12.06 14.05
CA LEU A 272 1.59 13.18 14.06
C LEU A 272 1.14 14.34 13.15
N LEU A 273 0.61 14.04 11.97
CA LEU A 273 0.04 15.05 11.08
C LEU A 273 -1.18 15.73 11.71
N SER A 274 -2.09 14.94 12.32
CA SER A 274 -3.25 15.46 13.02
C SER A 274 -2.85 16.41 14.16
N LEU A 275 -1.76 16.10 14.86
CA LEU A 275 -1.20 16.97 15.90
C LEU A 275 -0.70 18.31 15.34
N ILE A 276 -0.01 18.29 14.19
CA ILE A 276 0.49 19.51 13.52
C ILE A 276 -0.67 20.39 13.05
N TYR A 277 -1.74 19.80 12.55
CA TYR A 277 -2.93 20.53 12.07
C TYR A 277 -3.95 20.85 13.19
N GLY A 278 -3.62 20.59 14.46
CA GLY A 278 -4.45 20.92 15.62
C GLY A 278 -5.65 20.01 15.82
N GLY A 279 -5.72 18.86 15.14
CA GLY A 279 -6.79 17.88 15.27
C GLY A 279 -6.67 16.96 16.49
N GLU A 280 -5.45 16.80 17.01
CA GLU A 280 -5.14 15.99 18.20
C GLU A 280 -4.17 16.73 19.14
N THR A 281 -4.07 16.24 20.38
CA THR A 281 -3.08 16.71 21.35
C THR A 281 -2.04 15.61 21.60
N TRP A 282 -0.84 15.99 21.98
CA TRP A 282 0.21 15.05 22.33
C TRP A 282 -0.25 14.12 23.46
N SER A 283 -0.04 12.81 23.29
CA SER A 283 -0.40 11.83 24.30
C SER A 283 0.74 10.81 24.52
N ILE A 284 0.79 10.26 25.74
CA ILE A 284 1.71 9.17 26.08
C ILE A 284 1.48 7.93 25.18
N HIS A 285 0.25 7.74 24.70
CA HIS A 285 -0.10 6.65 23.81
C HIS A 285 0.64 6.73 22.46
N MET A 286 0.86 7.94 21.93
CA MET A 286 1.66 8.17 20.72
C MET A 286 3.11 7.74 20.93
N PHE A 287 3.67 8.02 22.10
CA PHE A 287 5.04 7.62 22.43
C PHE A 287 5.17 6.10 22.55
N ILE A 288 4.26 5.44 23.29
CA ILE A 288 4.28 3.98 23.49
C ILE A 288 4.09 3.27 22.15
N GLY A 289 3.04 3.62 21.40
CA GLY A 289 2.74 3.01 20.10
C GLY A 289 3.83 3.25 19.08
N GLY A 290 4.34 4.48 19.00
CA GLY A 290 5.44 4.85 18.11
C GLY A 290 6.72 4.06 18.41
N THR A 291 7.11 3.94 19.69
CA THR A 291 8.28 3.17 20.10
C THR A 291 8.13 1.69 19.71
N ALA A 292 6.97 1.08 19.95
CA ALA A 292 6.69 -0.30 19.57
C ALA A 292 6.78 -0.50 18.04
N ILE A 293 6.20 0.43 17.25
CA ILE A 293 6.25 0.39 15.78
C ILE A 293 7.68 0.49 15.27
N PHE A 294 8.45 1.49 15.72
CA PHE A 294 9.84 1.66 15.27
C PHE A 294 10.71 0.46 15.66
N THR A 295 10.52 -0.07 16.86
CA THR A 295 11.22 -1.29 17.31
C THR A 295 10.84 -2.47 16.41
N GLY A 296 9.55 -2.64 16.11
CA GLY A 296 9.06 -3.69 15.20
C GLY A 296 9.67 -3.60 13.81
N VAL A 297 9.63 -2.43 13.18
CA VAL A 297 10.23 -2.18 11.86
C VAL A 297 11.74 -2.44 11.89
N TYR A 298 12.43 -2.05 12.96
CA TYR A 298 13.86 -2.32 13.13
C TYR A 298 14.15 -3.84 13.17
N PHE A 299 13.42 -4.61 13.97
CA PHE A 299 13.60 -6.08 14.07
C PHE A 299 13.38 -6.76 12.71
N VAL A 300 12.31 -6.41 11.98
CA VAL A 300 12.06 -6.97 10.64
C VAL A 300 13.16 -6.60 9.66
N SER A 301 13.63 -5.35 9.70
CA SER A 301 14.56 -4.80 8.71
C SER A 301 15.99 -5.28 8.90
N PHE A 302 16.50 -5.32 10.13
CA PHE A 302 17.91 -5.56 10.43
C PHE A 302 18.19 -6.99 10.88
N TYR A 303 17.41 -7.54 11.80
CA TYR A 303 17.62 -8.89 12.29
C TYR A 303 17.09 -9.97 11.35
N GLY A 304 16.03 -9.68 10.60
CA GLY A 304 15.52 -10.61 9.58
C GLY A 304 16.51 -10.92 8.46
N ARG A 305 17.61 -10.15 8.32
CA ARG A 305 18.67 -10.38 7.32
C ARG A 305 19.77 -11.33 7.81
N LYS A 306 20.05 -11.39 9.11
CA LYS A 306 21.18 -12.15 9.67
C LYS A 306 20.96 -13.68 9.64
N PHE A 307 19.73 -14.13 9.51
CA PHE A 307 19.37 -15.56 9.54
C PHE A 307 19.04 -16.09 8.12
N LYS A 308 19.83 -15.73 7.11
CA LYS A 308 19.92 -16.49 5.87
C LYS A 308 20.83 -17.69 6.13
N GLY A 309 20.25 -18.80 6.62
CA GLY A 309 20.80 -20.12 6.52
C GLY A 309 20.23 -20.82 5.29
#